data_4b6cafde5ba250c0ae5760ee4f342a86
#
_entry.id   4b6cafde5ba250c0ae5760ee4f342a86
#
_cell.length_a   1.000
_cell.length_b   1.000
_cell.length_c   1.000
_cell.angle_alpha   90.00
_cell.angle_beta   90.00
_cell.angle_gamma   90.00
#
_symmetry.space_group_name_H-M   'P 1'
#
loop_
_entity.id
_entity.type
_entity.pdbx_description
1 polymer ?
#
loop_
_entity_poly.entity_id
_entity_poly.type
_entity_poly.pdbx_seq_one_letter_code
_entity_poly.pdbx_strand_id
1 'polypeptide(L)'
;AVIIVDTDSLTAKDLEKALYTTDNPFTELGIPESVQIIPVALTQLTKESLKDMGLDNKTMLKSRNMFALGLVCWLFNRPVDKATAFLESKFQKKPQLIAPNVKVLTDGYNYGNNLALNIQTMNVEKSHDLPKGTYTSIAGNKATAWGLIAAAEKCGKRLFLGSYPITPATDIMHELAARKD
;
A
#
# COMPACT_ATOMS: atom_id res chain seq x y z
N ALA A 1 -8.02 17.44 -4.62
CA ALA A 1 -7.31 16.32 -3.97
C ALA A 1 -8.31 15.47 -3.19
N VAL A 2 -7.96 14.18 -2.91
CA VAL A 2 -8.78 13.25 -2.13
C VAL A 2 -7.95 12.71 -0.98
N ILE A 3 -8.54 12.66 0.21
CA ILE A 3 -7.93 12.05 1.41
C ILE A 3 -8.85 10.91 1.87
N ILE A 4 -8.33 9.69 1.91
CA ILE A 4 -9.02 8.53 2.52
C ILE A 4 -8.55 8.43 3.97
N VAL A 5 -9.49 8.41 4.90
CA VAL A 5 -9.20 8.44 6.34
C VAL A 5 -9.78 7.23 7.04
N ASP A 6 -8.95 6.54 7.81
CA ASP A 6 -9.41 5.47 8.69
C ASP A 6 -10.04 6.06 9.96
N THR A 7 -11.37 6.06 10.03
CA THR A 7 -12.11 6.60 11.19
C THR A 7 -11.93 5.78 12.46
N ASP A 8 -11.58 4.51 12.36
CA ASP A 8 -11.29 3.68 13.53
C ASP A 8 -9.99 4.10 14.25
N SER A 9 -9.15 4.89 13.58
CA SER A 9 -7.89 5.43 14.10
C SER A 9 -8.01 6.91 14.54
N LEU A 10 -9.19 7.49 14.48
CA LEU A 10 -9.48 8.88 14.87
C LEU A 10 -10.45 8.94 16.07
N THR A 11 -10.19 8.14 17.10
CA THR A 11 -10.98 8.21 18.33
C THR A 11 -10.65 9.50 19.10
N ALA A 12 -11.57 9.96 19.97
CA ALA A 12 -11.35 11.14 20.82
C ALA A 12 -10.01 11.03 21.59
N LYS A 13 -9.67 9.83 22.07
CA LYS A 13 -8.39 9.56 22.74
C LYS A 13 -7.17 9.72 21.82
N ASP A 14 -7.30 9.36 20.53
CA ASP A 14 -6.20 9.51 19.57
C ASP A 14 -6.01 10.96 19.17
N LEU A 15 -7.10 11.71 19.02
CA LEU A 15 -7.08 13.15 18.78
C LEU A 15 -6.47 13.92 19.97
N GLU A 16 -6.86 13.59 21.19
CA GLU A 16 -6.29 14.17 22.42
C GLU A 16 -4.77 13.92 22.50
N LYS A 17 -4.32 12.68 22.26
CA LYS A 17 -2.88 12.36 22.24
C LYS A 17 -2.12 13.11 21.17
N ALA A 18 -2.75 13.38 20.04
CA ALA A 18 -2.17 14.15 18.94
C ALA A 18 -2.29 15.67 19.15
N LEU A 19 -2.81 16.09 20.33
CA LEU A 19 -2.98 17.49 20.73
C LEU A 19 -3.98 18.28 19.87
N TYR A 20 -4.94 17.61 19.24
CA TYR A 20 -6.06 18.29 18.60
C TYR A 20 -7.04 18.80 19.62
N THR A 21 -7.58 20.01 19.38
CA THR A 21 -8.53 20.69 20.27
C THR A 21 -9.98 20.50 19.84
N THR A 22 -10.20 19.96 18.64
CA THR A 22 -11.53 19.72 18.06
C THR A 22 -11.72 18.26 17.66
N ASP A 23 -12.97 17.85 17.54
CA ASP A 23 -13.34 16.52 17.03
C ASP A 23 -13.09 16.36 15.51
N ASN A 24 -12.82 17.46 14.83
CA ASN A 24 -12.52 17.48 13.40
C ASN A 24 -11.09 17.99 13.13
N PRO A 25 -10.10 17.08 13.04
CA PRO A 25 -8.72 17.47 12.82
C PRO A 25 -8.48 18.15 11.46
N PHE A 26 -9.35 17.93 10.48
CA PHE A 26 -9.19 18.51 9.13
C PHE A 26 -9.45 20.01 9.13
N THR A 27 -10.40 20.46 9.95
CA THR A 27 -10.66 21.90 10.13
C THR A 27 -9.49 22.58 10.83
N GLU A 28 -8.96 21.95 11.91
CA GLU A 28 -7.82 22.49 12.66
C GLU A 28 -6.54 22.54 11.81
N LEU A 29 -6.35 21.57 10.92
CA LEU A 29 -5.24 21.53 9.94
C LEU A 29 -5.43 22.51 8.79
N GLY A 30 -6.55 23.21 8.69
CA GLY A 30 -6.82 24.14 7.60
C GLY A 30 -6.94 23.44 6.24
N ILE A 31 -7.43 22.21 6.20
CA ILE A 31 -7.64 21.48 4.94
C ILE A 31 -8.72 22.21 4.12
N PRO A 32 -8.41 22.67 2.91
CA PRO A 32 -9.37 23.38 2.06
C PRO A 32 -10.63 22.55 1.75
N GLU A 33 -11.79 23.19 1.65
CA GLU A 33 -13.06 22.55 1.29
C GLU A 33 -13.02 21.87 -0.09
N SER A 34 -12.10 22.30 -0.97
CA SER A 34 -11.86 21.65 -2.26
C SER A 34 -11.23 20.26 -2.16
N VAL A 35 -10.74 19.88 -0.98
CA VAL A 35 -10.19 18.54 -0.71
C VAL A 35 -11.33 17.65 -0.23
N GLN A 36 -11.60 16.61 -1.00
CA GLN A 36 -12.61 15.61 -0.66
C GLN A 36 -12.07 14.64 0.37
N ILE A 37 -12.76 14.52 1.51
CA ILE A 37 -12.42 13.57 2.57
C ILE A 37 -13.35 12.38 2.50
N ILE A 38 -12.79 11.17 2.44
CA ILE A 38 -13.51 9.90 2.42
C ILE A 38 -13.28 9.21 3.77
N PRO A 39 -14.22 9.31 4.72
CA PRO A 39 -14.13 8.59 5.98
C PRO A 39 -14.47 7.12 5.78
N VAL A 40 -13.62 6.21 6.28
CA VAL A 40 -13.78 4.77 6.14
C VAL A 40 -13.41 4.07 7.44
N ALA A 41 -14.32 3.30 8.02
CA ALA A 41 -14.07 2.48 9.21
C ALA A 41 -13.36 1.17 8.80
N LEU A 42 -12.07 1.26 8.46
CA LEU A 42 -11.32 0.16 7.85
C LEU A 42 -11.29 -1.12 8.71
N THR A 43 -11.13 -0.97 10.01
CA THR A 43 -11.09 -2.11 10.95
C THR A 43 -12.45 -2.79 11.04
N GLN A 44 -13.51 -2.00 11.20
CA GLN A 44 -14.88 -2.51 11.29
C GLN A 44 -15.29 -3.21 10.01
N LEU A 45 -15.09 -2.57 8.86
CA LEU A 45 -15.44 -3.12 7.55
C LEU A 45 -14.63 -4.38 7.21
N THR A 46 -13.35 -4.44 7.61
CA THR A 46 -12.56 -5.66 7.46
C THR A 46 -13.10 -6.82 8.29
N LYS A 47 -13.49 -6.57 9.54
CA LYS A 47 -14.11 -7.60 10.39
C LYS A 47 -15.44 -8.08 9.81
N GLU A 48 -16.26 -7.16 9.32
CA GLU A 48 -17.54 -7.49 8.69
C GLU A 48 -17.33 -8.35 7.43
N SER A 49 -16.35 -7.99 6.59
CA SER A 49 -15.97 -8.78 5.41
C SER A 49 -15.61 -10.23 5.76
N LEU A 50 -15.00 -10.46 6.91
CA LEU A 50 -14.43 -11.78 7.28
C LEU A 50 -15.20 -12.53 8.38
N LYS A 51 -16.34 -12.01 8.85
CA LYS A 51 -17.09 -12.54 10.00
C LYS A 51 -17.44 -14.02 9.85
N ASP A 52 -17.75 -14.47 8.63
CA ASP A 52 -18.20 -15.83 8.33
C ASP A 52 -17.06 -16.80 7.98
N MET A 53 -15.80 -16.34 8.05
CA MET A 53 -14.63 -17.16 7.69
C MET A 53 -13.98 -17.88 8.88
N GLY A 54 -14.53 -17.77 10.08
CA GLY A 54 -14.02 -18.47 11.26
C GLY A 54 -12.60 -18.05 11.69
N LEU A 55 -12.17 -16.84 11.33
CA LEU A 55 -10.84 -16.33 11.64
C LEU A 55 -10.83 -15.59 12.98
N ASP A 56 -9.70 -15.67 13.70
CA ASP A 56 -9.46 -14.84 14.89
C ASP A 56 -9.26 -13.35 14.53
N ASN A 57 -9.56 -12.47 15.47
CA ASN A 57 -9.46 -11.02 15.28
C ASN A 57 -8.07 -10.55 14.79
N LYS A 58 -7.00 -11.16 15.29
CA LYS A 58 -5.62 -10.80 14.92
C LYS A 58 -5.34 -11.13 13.45
N THR A 59 -5.85 -12.26 12.99
CA THR A 59 -5.72 -12.67 11.58
C THR A 59 -6.56 -11.79 10.67
N MET A 60 -7.82 -11.48 11.05
CA MET A 60 -8.67 -10.54 10.29
C MET A 60 -7.98 -9.19 10.10
N LEU A 61 -7.44 -8.60 11.17
CA LEU A 61 -6.81 -7.28 11.13
C LEU A 61 -5.56 -7.21 10.25
N LYS A 62 -4.88 -8.32 9.99
CA LYS A 62 -3.75 -8.37 9.04
C LYS A 62 -4.18 -8.09 7.60
N SER A 63 -5.43 -8.31 7.25
CA SER A 63 -5.99 -8.05 5.92
C SER A 63 -6.51 -6.62 5.73
N ARG A 64 -6.53 -5.79 6.79
CA ARG A 64 -7.12 -4.44 6.78
C ARG A 64 -6.64 -3.55 5.62
N ASN A 65 -5.34 -3.59 5.33
CA ASN A 65 -4.76 -2.80 4.26
C ASN A 65 -5.28 -3.19 2.87
N MET A 66 -5.83 -4.40 2.73
CA MET A 66 -6.41 -4.84 1.45
C MET A 66 -7.74 -4.14 1.18
N PHE A 67 -8.50 -3.78 2.22
CA PHE A 67 -9.70 -2.97 2.05
C PHE A 67 -9.36 -1.59 1.47
N ALA A 68 -8.38 -0.91 2.07
CA ALA A 68 -7.90 0.37 1.57
C ALA A 68 -7.37 0.27 0.13
N LEU A 69 -6.60 -0.79 -0.18
CA LEU A 69 -6.11 -1.03 -1.54
C LEU A 69 -7.25 -1.24 -2.54
N GLY A 70 -8.28 -1.99 -2.17
CA GLY A 70 -9.48 -2.17 -3.00
C GLY A 70 -10.17 -0.84 -3.32
N LEU A 71 -10.38 -0.01 -2.30
CA LEU A 71 -10.96 1.32 -2.45
C LEU A 71 -10.10 2.23 -3.35
N VAL A 72 -8.77 2.19 -3.19
CA VAL A 72 -7.85 2.94 -4.07
C VAL A 72 -7.92 2.42 -5.52
N CYS A 73 -7.99 1.10 -5.72
CA CYS A 73 -8.19 0.54 -7.06
C CYS A 73 -9.47 1.05 -7.70
N TRP A 74 -10.57 1.09 -6.96
CA TRP A 74 -11.83 1.66 -7.44
C TRP A 74 -11.68 3.16 -7.78
N LEU A 75 -11.10 3.94 -6.89
CA LEU A 75 -10.93 5.39 -7.06
C LEU A 75 -10.15 5.74 -8.36
N PHE A 76 -9.18 4.89 -8.73
CA PHE A 76 -8.36 5.09 -9.93
C PHE A 76 -8.79 4.20 -11.12
N ASN A 77 -9.99 3.66 -11.12
CA ASN A 77 -10.51 2.76 -12.17
C ASN A 77 -9.52 1.63 -12.52
N ARG A 78 -8.86 1.05 -11.50
CA ARG A 78 -7.90 -0.05 -11.68
C ARG A 78 -8.54 -1.39 -11.32
N PRO A 79 -8.49 -2.39 -12.20
CA PRO A 79 -8.97 -3.73 -11.88
C PRO A 79 -8.13 -4.34 -10.74
N VAL A 80 -8.78 -5.17 -9.91
CA VAL A 80 -8.12 -5.82 -8.77
C VAL A 80 -7.34 -7.08 -9.15
N ASP A 81 -7.43 -7.54 -10.41
CA ASP A 81 -6.84 -8.81 -10.88
C ASP A 81 -5.33 -8.91 -10.61
N LYS A 82 -4.58 -7.83 -10.87
CA LYS A 82 -3.14 -7.80 -10.61
C LYS A 82 -2.80 -7.88 -9.12
N ALA A 83 -3.62 -7.24 -8.28
CA ALA A 83 -3.44 -7.31 -6.83
C ALA A 83 -3.79 -8.71 -6.32
N THR A 84 -4.84 -9.34 -6.86
CA THR A 84 -5.22 -10.72 -6.56
C THR A 84 -4.09 -11.69 -6.94
N ALA A 85 -3.60 -11.64 -8.17
CA ALA A 85 -2.48 -12.49 -8.61
C ALA A 85 -1.20 -12.29 -7.77
N PHE A 86 -0.93 -11.06 -7.35
CA PHE A 86 0.18 -10.78 -6.43
C PHE A 86 -0.04 -11.44 -5.05
N LEU A 87 -1.25 -11.38 -4.51
CA LEU A 87 -1.57 -12.01 -3.22
C LEU A 87 -1.44 -13.54 -3.29
N GLU A 88 -1.93 -14.15 -4.37
CA GLU A 88 -1.78 -15.58 -4.64
C GLU A 88 -0.31 -16.00 -4.70
N SER A 89 0.51 -15.27 -5.44
CA SER A 89 1.94 -15.51 -5.54
C SER A 89 2.65 -15.32 -4.19
N LYS A 90 2.37 -14.22 -3.49
CA LYS A 90 3.00 -13.87 -2.22
C LYS A 90 2.70 -14.88 -1.11
N PHE A 91 1.49 -15.40 -1.08
CA PHE A 91 1.03 -16.31 -0.03
C PHE A 91 1.01 -17.78 -0.44
N GLN A 92 1.74 -18.17 -1.49
CA GLN A 92 1.86 -19.57 -1.92
C GLN A 92 2.23 -20.54 -0.78
N LYS A 93 3.12 -20.09 0.13
CA LYS A 93 3.55 -20.87 1.30
C LYS A 93 2.55 -20.83 2.47
N LYS A 94 1.49 -20.03 2.39
CA LYS A 94 0.45 -19.84 3.41
C LYS A 94 -0.91 -19.63 2.73
N PRO A 95 -1.42 -20.63 1.99
CA PRO A 95 -2.59 -20.48 1.13
C PRO A 95 -3.86 -20.06 1.90
N GLN A 96 -3.96 -20.37 3.20
CA GLN A 96 -5.06 -19.96 4.06
C GLN A 96 -5.19 -18.43 4.20
N LEU A 97 -4.15 -17.67 3.86
CA LEU A 97 -4.19 -16.19 3.89
C LEU A 97 -4.66 -15.59 2.56
N ILE A 98 -4.73 -16.37 1.48
CA ILE A 98 -5.12 -15.85 0.16
C ILE A 98 -6.58 -15.41 0.15
N ALA A 99 -7.49 -16.33 0.44
CA ALA A 99 -8.93 -16.07 0.37
C ALA A 99 -9.38 -14.89 1.25
N PRO A 100 -8.94 -14.74 2.52
CA PRO A 100 -9.29 -13.58 3.33
C PRO A 100 -8.80 -12.26 2.73
N ASN A 101 -7.56 -12.22 2.25
CA ASN A 101 -7.01 -10.99 1.68
C ASN A 101 -7.68 -10.59 0.36
N VAL A 102 -7.98 -11.56 -0.52
CA VAL A 102 -8.69 -11.33 -1.78
C VAL A 102 -10.12 -10.87 -1.51
N LYS A 103 -10.82 -11.50 -0.54
CA LYS A 103 -12.17 -11.07 -0.16
C LYS A 103 -12.19 -9.63 0.31
N VAL A 104 -11.32 -9.26 1.24
CA VAL A 104 -11.25 -7.89 1.79
C VAL A 104 -10.88 -6.88 0.70
N LEU A 105 -9.97 -7.24 -0.23
CA LEU A 105 -9.62 -6.43 -1.39
C LEU A 105 -10.86 -6.15 -2.28
N THR A 106 -11.62 -7.20 -2.59
CA THR A 106 -12.84 -7.11 -3.41
C THR A 106 -13.92 -6.30 -2.71
N ASP A 107 -14.13 -6.52 -1.42
CA ASP A 107 -15.11 -5.78 -0.63
C ASP A 107 -14.76 -4.30 -0.54
N GLY A 108 -13.47 -3.95 -0.41
CA GLY A 108 -13.00 -2.56 -0.47
C GLY A 108 -13.26 -1.90 -1.82
N TYR A 109 -13.06 -2.62 -2.92
CA TYR A 109 -13.40 -2.15 -4.26
C TYR A 109 -14.92 -1.91 -4.40
N ASN A 110 -15.73 -2.87 -3.97
CA ASN A 110 -17.19 -2.78 -4.03
C ASN A 110 -17.75 -1.69 -3.13
N TYR A 111 -17.11 -1.43 -1.98
CA TYR A 111 -17.46 -0.29 -1.12
C TYR A 111 -17.35 1.03 -1.87
N GLY A 112 -16.34 1.17 -2.72
CA GLY A 112 -16.18 2.33 -3.59
C GLY A 112 -17.39 2.56 -4.51
N ASN A 113 -17.98 1.49 -5.06
CA ASN A 113 -19.18 1.60 -5.90
C ASN A 113 -20.36 2.25 -5.14
N ASN A 114 -20.48 2.00 -3.84
CA ASN A 114 -21.50 2.62 -3.00
C ASN A 114 -21.22 4.11 -2.74
N LEU A 115 -19.97 4.54 -2.88
CA LEU A 115 -19.55 5.94 -2.74
C LEU A 115 -19.68 6.73 -4.06
N ALA A 116 -19.91 6.07 -5.20
CA ALA A 116 -19.90 6.65 -6.54
C ALA A 116 -20.87 7.82 -6.73
N LEU A 117 -21.93 7.92 -5.93
CA LEU A 117 -22.89 9.03 -5.97
C LEU A 117 -22.28 10.38 -5.56
N ASN A 118 -21.22 10.36 -4.74
CA ASN A 118 -20.64 11.56 -4.13
C ASN A 118 -19.15 11.76 -4.47
N ILE A 119 -18.51 10.78 -5.12
CA ILE A 119 -17.06 10.77 -5.36
C ILE A 119 -16.79 10.46 -6.82
N GLN A 120 -16.08 11.36 -7.47
CA GLN A 120 -15.64 11.14 -8.84
C GLN A 120 -14.37 10.29 -8.87
N THR A 121 -14.39 9.21 -9.66
CA THR A 121 -13.20 8.39 -9.90
C THR A 121 -12.19 9.14 -10.77
N MET A 122 -10.93 8.77 -10.64
CA MET A 122 -9.80 9.36 -11.35
C MET A 122 -9.21 8.36 -12.34
N ASN A 123 -8.74 8.85 -13.48
CA ASN A 123 -7.99 8.05 -14.43
C ASN A 123 -6.51 8.48 -14.43
N VAL A 124 -5.63 7.51 -14.41
CA VAL A 124 -4.21 7.72 -14.69
C VAL A 124 -3.94 7.20 -16.09
N GLU A 125 -3.75 8.13 -17.02
CA GLU A 125 -3.45 7.81 -18.40
C GLU A 125 -2.06 7.17 -18.56
N LYS A 126 -1.86 6.45 -19.65
CA LYS A 126 -0.52 5.96 -20.00
C LYS A 126 0.38 7.14 -20.32
N SER A 127 1.62 7.09 -19.86
CA SER A 127 2.61 8.08 -20.28
C SER A 127 2.86 7.96 -21.79
N HIS A 128 2.76 9.09 -22.49
CA HIS A 128 3.05 9.19 -23.92
C HIS A 128 4.50 9.60 -24.19
N ASP A 129 5.20 10.07 -23.17
CA ASP A 129 6.54 10.67 -23.28
C ASP A 129 7.69 9.66 -23.12
N LEU A 130 7.37 8.40 -22.83
CA LEU A 130 8.40 7.36 -22.70
C LEU A 130 8.72 6.75 -24.06
N PRO A 131 10.03 6.61 -24.41
CA PRO A 131 10.44 5.87 -25.59
C PRO A 131 9.87 4.44 -25.60
N LYS A 132 9.66 3.85 -26.78
CA LYS A 132 9.24 2.45 -26.87
C LYS A 132 10.30 1.55 -26.24
N GLY A 133 9.90 0.64 -25.36
CA GLY A 133 10.82 -0.26 -24.67
C GLY A 133 10.13 -1.13 -23.63
N THR A 134 10.91 -2.02 -23.05
CA THR A 134 10.50 -2.82 -21.89
C THR A 134 10.92 -2.09 -20.62
N TYR A 135 9.97 -1.83 -19.76
CA TYR A 135 10.18 -1.13 -18.49
C TYR A 135 9.89 -2.08 -17.33
N THR A 136 10.71 -1.99 -16.29
CA THR A 136 10.53 -2.74 -15.05
C THR A 136 10.47 -1.75 -13.89
N SER A 137 9.47 -1.92 -13.01
CA SER A 137 9.43 -1.17 -11.77
C SER A 137 10.54 -1.65 -10.84
N ILE A 138 11.39 -0.75 -10.38
CA ILE A 138 12.50 -1.05 -9.49
C ILE A 138 12.60 0.00 -8.38
N ALA A 139 12.79 -0.44 -7.13
CA ALA A 139 13.05 0.47 -6.02
C ALA A 139 14.46 1.07 -6.13
N GLY A 140 14.64 2.34 -5.72
CA GLY A 140 15.91 3.06 -5.80
C GLY A 140 17.08 2.31 -5.14
N ASN A 141 16.88 1.78 -3.94
CA ASN A 141 17.90 1.01 -3.22
C ASN A 141 18.36 -0.24 -3.99
N LYS A 142 17.43 -0.92 -4.64
CA LYS A 142 17.72 -2.07 -5.50
C LYS A 142 18.50 -1.66 -6.74
N ALA A 143 18.10 -0.57 -7.38
CA ALA A 143 18.82 0.00 -8.54
C ALA A 143 20.25 0.40 -8.16
N THR A 144 20.44 1.02 -6.99
CA THR A 144 21.74 1.37 -6.44
C THR A 144 22.62 0.14 -6.23
N ALA A 145 22.08 -0.91 -5.58
CA ALA A 145 22.81 -2.16 -5.36
C ALA A 145 23.28 -2.79 -6.70
N TRP A 146 22.39 -2.85 -7.69
CA TRP A 146 22.74 -3.39 -9.00
C TRP A 146 23.75 -2.52 -9.77
N GLY A 147 23.65 -1.21 -9.63
CA GLY A 147 24.63 -0.28 -10.19
C GLY A 147 26.02 -0.46 -9.59
N LEU A 148 26.13 -0.70 -8.28
CA LEU A 148 27.39 -0.99 -7.59
C LEU A 148 28.03 -2.29 -8.08
N ILE A 149 27.22 -3.36 -8.25
CA ILE A 149 27.69 -4.64 -8.80
C ILE A 149 28.23 -4.44 -10.21
N ALA A 150 27.42 -3.83 -11.09
CA ALA A 150 27.82 -3.58 -12.47
C ALA A 150 29.07 -2.71 -12.61
N ALA A 151 29.24 -1.71 -11.72
CA ALA A 151 30.44 -0.90 -11.68
C ALA A 151 31.68 -1.70 -11.27
N ALA A 152 31.55 -2.54 -10.24
CA ALA A 152 32.64 -3.40 -9.76
C ALA A 152 33.08 -4.38 -10.85
N GLU A 153 32.14 -5.04 -11.54
CA GLU A 153 32.42 -5.93 -12.66
C GLU A 153 33.14 -5.23 -13.80
N LYS A 154 32.63 -4.05 -14.22
CA LYS A 154 33.26 -3.28 -15.30
C LYS A 154 34.67 -2.81 -14.96
N CYS A 155 34.94 -2.50 -13.71
CA CYS A 155 36.26 -2.06 -13.24
C CYS A 155 37.20 -3.24 -12.93
N GLY A 156 36.73 -4.47 -12.96
CA GLY A 156 37.47 -5.67 -12.52
C GLY A 156 37.91 -5.60 -11.06
N LYS A 157 37.12 -4.92 -10.21
CA LYS A 157 37.42 -4.72 -8.78
C LYS A 157 36.44 -5.48 -7.91
N ARG A 158 36.94 -5.92 -6.75
CA ARG A 158 36.07 -6.52 -5.73
C ARG A 158 35.20 -5.42 -5.09
N LEU A 159 33.91 -5.73 -4.92
CA LEU A 159 33.00 -4.84 -4.21
C LEU A 159 33.10 -5.09 -2.69
N PHE A 160 33.28 -4.01 -1.94
CA PHE A 160 33.19 -4.00 -0.49
C PHE A 160 32.12 -2.98 -0.05
N LEU A 161 31.18 -3.40 0.79
CA LEU A 161 30.19 -2.50 1.38
C LEU A 161 30.39 -2.39 2.88
N GLY A 162 30.75 -1.19 3.34
CA GLY A 162 30.64 -0.77 4.73
C GLY A 162 29.39 0.08 4.89
N SER A 163 28.43 -0.36 5.70
CA SER A 163 27.14 0.32 5.85
C SER A 163 26.68 0.31 7.30
N TYR A 164 25.96 1.36 7.67
CA TYR A 164 25.27 1.44 8.95
C TYR A 164 23.82 0.88 8.78
N PRO A 165 23.35 0.01 9.68
CA PRO A 165 22.02 -0.58 9.59
C PRO A 165 20.95 0.45 9.94
N ILE A 166 20.48 1.19 8.94
CA ILE A 166 19.40 2.18 9.05
C ILE A 166 18.37 1.97 7.93
N THR A 167 17.11 1.93 8.29
CA THR A 167 16.00 1.87 7.32
C THR A 167 15.85 3.25 6.64
N PRO A 168 15.72 3.33 5.31
CA PRO A 168 15.60 2.21 4.33
C PRO A 168 16.94 1.76 3.71
N ALA A 169 18.09 2.34 4.05
CA ALA A 169 19.39 2.06 3.40
C ALA A 169 19.85 0.60 3.55
N THR A 170 19.40 -0.10 4.59
CA THR A 170 19.67 -1.53 4.81
C THR A 170 19.25 -2.42 3.64
N ASP A 171 18.28 -1.99 2.83
CA ASP A 171 17.84 -2.74 1.64
C ASP A 171 18.97 -2.91 0.62
N ILE A 172 19.88 -1.92 0.49
CA ILE A 172 21.07 -2.01 -0.38
C ILE A 172 21.96 -3.16 0.08
N MET A 173 22.21 -3.24 1.40
CA MET A 173 23.00 -4.31 2.00
C MET A 173 22.37 -5.69 1.77
N HIS A 174 21.05 -5.82 1.94
CA HIS A 174 20.33 -7.06 1.72
C HIS A 174 20.39 -7.51 0.25
N GLU A 175 20.21 -6.59 -0.69
CA GLU A 175 20.30 -6.89 -2.12
C GLU A 175 21.71 -7.33 -2.54
N LEU A 176 22.77 -6.72 -1.99
CA LEU A 176 24.15 -7.11 -2.25
C LEU A 176 24.47 -8.45 -1.58
N ALA A 177 24.03 -8.65 -0.32
CA ALA A 177 24.26 -9.90 0.41
C ALA A 177 23.57 -11.12 -0.24
N ALA A 178 22.44 -10.90 -0.91
CA ALA A 178 21.72 -11.95 -1.65
C ALA A 178 22.45 -12.42 -2.92
N ARG A 179 23.51 -11.72 -3.35
CA ARG A 179 24.29 -11.97 -4.56
C ARG A 179 25.79 -12.18 -4.24
N LYS A 180 26.05 -12.80 -3.13
CA LYS A 180 27.40 -13.27 -2.76
C LYS A 180 27.76 -14.49 -3.62
N ASP A 181 28.57 -14.30 -4.58
CA ASP A 181 29.28 -15.40 -5.27
C ASP A 181 30.71 -14.98 -5.59
#